data_76091fcd332cb6290e53ebd2b46e8cbd
#
_entry.id   76091fcd332cb6290e53ebd2b46e8cbd
#
_cell.length_a   1.000
_cell.length_b   1.000
_cell.length_c   1.000
_cell.angle_alpha   90.00
_cell.angle_beta   90.00
_cell.angle_gamma   90.00
#
_symmetry.space_group_name_H-M   'P 1'
#
loop_
_entity.id
_entity.type
_entity.pdbx_description
1 polymer ?
#
loop_
_entity_poly.entity_id
_entity_poly.type
_entity_poly.pdbx_seq_one_letter_code
_entity_poly.pdbx_strand_id
1 'polypeptide(L)'
;MSRATVLEELAAAALLRAGELRDATDLDALYQEALLFEKRDFAAALRRPGLSVVSEIKRASPSAGPIREVDPAEWGIGYEREGASCLSVLTEPDQFKGSLEDLDAARSNTSLPVIRKDFTVDEAQVLEAGARADAVLLIAALFDAATLARHVSLAVEVGLTPLVEIHDEGEADLALESGARVVGVNNRNLRDFTVDLAAFEKLAPRLAGATLVAESGVKSIEDARRMRDAGADAVLVGEAAMRDPHLVARMASLA
;
A
#
# COMPACT_ATOMS: atom_id res chain seq x y z
N MET A 1 -5.37 -3.25 32.28
CA MET A 1 -4.71 -2.62 31.12
C MET A 1 -5.13 -3.41 29.89
N SER A 2 -5.74 -2.78 28.89
CA SER A 2 -6.04 -3.44 27.62
C SER A 2 -4.71 -3.83 26.96
N ARG A 3 -4.64 -5.02 26.36
CA ARG A 3 -3.48 -5.44 25.59
C ARG A 3 -3.43 -4.57 24.33
N ALA A 4 -2.24 -4.06 23.96
CA ALA A 4 -2.06 -3.29 22.72
C ALA A 4 -2.56 -4.11 21.53
N THR A 5 -3.14 -3.44 20.56
CA THR A 5 -3.50 -4.07 19.28
C THR A 5 -2.23 -4.30 18.43
N VAL A 6 -2.29 -5.22 17.49
CA VAL A 6 -1.16 -5.46 16.56
C VAL A 6 -0.80 -4.19 15.80
N LEU A 7 -1.78 -3.37 15.45
CA LEU A 7 -1.54 -2.08 14.78
C LEU A 7 -0.73 -1.13 15.68
N GLU A 8 -1.08 -1.02 16.97
CA GLU A 8 -0.35 -0.18 17.93
C GLU A 8 1.08 -0.67 18.15
N GLU A 9 1.29 -1.99 18.21
CA GLU A 9 2.63 -2.58 18.35
C GLU A 9 3.50 -2.28 17.11
N LEU A 10 2.96 -2.43 15.90
CA LEU A 10 3.66 -2.15 14.65
C LEU A 10 3.92 -0.65 14.46
N ALA A 11 2.98 0.21 14.83
CA ALA A 11 3.19 1.66 14.81
C ALA A 11 4.27 2.10 15.81
N ALA A 12 4.32 1.52 17.00
CA ALA A 12 5.36 1.80 17.98
C ALA A 12 6.76 1.37 17.47
N ALA A 13 6.86 0.20 16.84
CA ALA A 13 8.10 -0.24 16.21
C ALA A 13 8.52 0.68 15.06
N ALA A 14 7.56 1.13 14.23
CA ALA A 14 7.81 2.07 13.15
C ALA A 14 8.30 3.44 13.66
N LEU A 15 7.77 3.94 14.78
CA LEU A 15 8.25 5.18 15.43
C LEU A 15 9.70 5.06 15.90
N LEU A 16 10.12 3.90 16.42
CA LEU A 16 11.51 3.68 16.80
C LEU A 16 12.42 3.73 15.57
N ARG A 17 12.07 3.03 14.49
CA ARG A 17 12.82 3.06 13.22
C ARG A 17 12.87 4.46 12.62
N ALA A 18 11.79 5.23 12.70
CA ALA A 18 11.75 6.62 12.24
C ALA A 18 12.69 7.53 13.05
N GLY A 19 12.79 7.32 14.37
CA GLY A 19 13.77 8.00 15.22
C GLY A 19 15.20 7.69 14.80
N GLU A 20 15.54 6.40 14.62
CA GLU A 20 16.86 5.98 14.13
C GLU A 20 17.18 6.57 12.75
N LEU A 21 16.22 6.63 11.84
CA LEU A 21 16.37 7.25 10.53
C LEU A 21 16.70 8.74 10.65
N ARG A 22 15.98 9.49 11.51
CA ARG A 22 16.24 10.91 11.76
C ARG A 22 17.62 11.17 12.33
N ASP A 23 18.07 10.32 13.25
CA ASP A 23 19.37 10.46 13.91
C ASP A 23 20.54 10.11 12.96
N ALA A 24 20.32 9.22 12.00
CA ALA A 24 21.34 8.71 11.07
C ALA A 24 21.39 9.47 9.75
N THR A 25 20.40 10.32 9.42
CA THR A 25 20.24 10.87 8.08
C THR A 25 20.09 12.40 8.12
N ASP A 26 20.76 13.08 7.18
CA ASP A 26 20.47 14.48 6.87
C ASP A 26 19.13 14.56 6.12
N LEU A 27 18.10 15.04 6.80
CA LEU A 27 16.74 15.11 6.23
C LEU A 27 16.62 16.11 5.08
N ASP A 28 17.42 17.18 5.05
CA ASP A 28 17.44 18.12 3.95
C ASP A 28 18.05 17.46 2.70
N ALA A 29 19.11 16.68 2.86
CA ALA A 29 19.69 15.90 1.78
C ALA A 29 18.70 14.84 1.27
N LEU A 30 18.03 14.12 2.18
CA LEU A 30 17.04 13.10 1.83
C LEU A 30 15.82 13.71 1.09
N TYR A 31 15.39 14.91 1.50
CA TYR A 31 14.34 15.65 0.79
C TYR A 31 14.76 15.98 -0.65
N GLN A 32 16.01 16.44 -0.87
CA GLN A 32 16.52 16.71 -2.22
C GLN A 32 16.62 15.43 -3.06
N GLU A 33 17.04 14.31 -2.47
CA GLU A 33 17.05 13.00 -3.13
C GLU A 33 15.62 12.60 -3.55
N ALA A 34 14.67 12.76 -2.64
CA ALA A 34 13.27 12.47 -2.91
C ALA A 34 12.71 13.32 -4.07
N LEU A 35 13.06 14.61 -4.16
CA LEU A 35 12.65 15.47 -5.27
C LEU A 35 13.28 15.07 -6.62
N LEU A 36 14.52 14.60 -6.61
CA LEU A 36 15.27 14.25 -7.82
C LEU A 36 14.97 12.83 -8.32
N PHE A 37 14.43 11.98 -7.45
CA PHE A 37 14.11 10.60 -7.82
C PHE A 37 12.98 10.56 -8.85
N GLU A 38 13.19 9.91 -9.99
CA GLU A 38 12.20 9.80 -11.06
C GLU A 38 11.08 8.83 -10.66
N LYS A 39 9.85 9.35 -10.48
CA LYS A 39 8.66 8.58 -10.14
C LYS A 39 7.93 8.11 -11.39
N ARG A 40 7.40 6.89 -11.31
CA ARG A 40 6.41 6.33 -12.23
C ARG A 40 5.01 6.71 -11.74
N ASP A 41 4.09 6.99 -12.65
CA ASP A 41 2.74 7.43 -12.29
C ASP A 41 1.90 6.25 -11.74
N PHE A 42 1.96 6.05 -10.42
CA PHE A 42 1.21 5.02 -9.71
C PHE A 42 -0.30 5.25 -9.84
N ALA A 43 -0.74 6.50 -9.69
CA ALA A 43 -2.16 6.84 -9.75
C ALA A 43 -2.76 6.60 -11.15
N ALA A 44 -2.02 6.92 -12.23
CA ALA A 44 -2.46 6.63 -13.59
C ALA A 44 -2.51 5.11 -13.85
N ALA A 45 -1.57 4.35 -13.31
CA ALA A 45 -1.54 2.90 -13.47
C ALA A 45 -2.75 2.21 -12.80
N LEU A 46 -3.32 2.79 -11.74
CA LEU A 46 -4.55 2.30 -11.10
C LEU A 46 -5.81 2.56 -11.92
N ARG A 47 -5.81 3.56 -12.80
CA ARG A 47 -6.98 4.00 -13.59
C ARG A 47 -6.95 3.50 -15.02
N ARG A 48 -6.27 2.41 -15.31
CA ARG A 48 -6.30 1.78 -16.64
C ARG A 48 -7.71 1.25 -16.94
N PRO A 49 -8.11 1.16 -18.21
CA PRO A 49 -9.37 0.51 -18.56
C PRO A 49 -9.45 -0.92 -18.00
N GLY A 50 -10.59 -1.28 -17.44
CA GLY A 50 -10.79 -2.53 -16.70
C GLY A 50 -10.37 -2.43 -15.24
N LEU A 51 -10.21 -3.57 -14.58
CA LEU A 51 -9.78 -3.65 -13.19
C LEU A 51 -8.26 -3.71 -13.10
N SER A 52 -7.64 -2.73 -12.44
CA SER A 52 -6.20 -2.76 -12.18
C SER A 52 -5.85 -3.72 -11.05
N VAL A 53 -4.68 -4.38 -11.13
CA VAL A 53 -4.19 -5.30 -10.11
C VAL A 53 -2.88 -4.77 -9.52
N VAL A 54 -2.91 -4.47 -8.22
CA VAL A 54 -1.71 -4.20 -7.42
C VAL A 54 -1.26 -5.51 -6.81
N SER A 55 -0.15 -6.06 -7.30
CA SER A 55 0.37 -7.35 -6.83
C SER A 55 1.38 -7.15 -5.73
N GLU A 56 1.14 -7.80 -4.57
CA GLU A 56 1.93 -7.59 -3.37
C GLU A 56 3.00 -8.67 -3.19
N ILE A 57 4.24 -8.24 -2.97
CA ILE A 57 5.36 -9.09 -2.58
C ILE A 57 5.44 -9.08 -1.05
N LYS A 58 5.19 -10.26 -0.45
CA LYS A 58 5.07 -10.42 1.00
C LYS A 58 5.49 -11.83 1.45
N ARG A 59 6.58 -11.93 2.24
CA ARG A 59 7.09 -13.21 2.72
C ARG A 59 6.31 -13.78 3.89
N ALA A 60 5.77 -12.90 4.75
CA ALA A 60 5.02 -13.28 5.95
C ALA A 60 3.94 -12.24 6.29
N SER A 61 3.05 -12.57 7.21
CA SER A 61 2.13 -11.60 7.83
C SER A 61 1.69 -12.08 9.23
N PRO A 62 1.24 -11.16 10.13
CA PRO A 62 0.74 -11.54 11.45
C PRO A 62 -0.40 -12.55 11.40
N SER A 63 -1.26 -12.47 10.38
CA SER A 63 -2.44 -13.35 10.25
C SER A 63 -2.18 -14.70 9.61
N ALA A 64 -1.17 -14.81 8.71
CA ALA A 64 -0.90 -16.03 7.96
C ALA A 64 0.41 -16.72 8.40
N GLY A 65 1.25 -16.03 9.20
CA GLY A 65 2.62 -16.47 9.45
C GLY A 65 3.48 -16.44 8.18
N PRO A 66 4.49 -17.31 8.05
CA PRO A 66 5.28 -17.43 6.82
C PRO A 66 4.41 -17.83 5.62
N ILE A 67 4.58 -17.14 4.50
CA ILE A 67 3.81 -17.38 3.26
C ILE A 67 4.72 -18.05 2.23
N ARG A 68 5.78 -17.35 1.83
CA ARG A 68 6.73 -17.84 0.82
C ARG A 68 8.02 -17.02 0.81
N GLU A 69 9.16 -17.70 0.79
CA GLU A 69 10.44 -17.06 0.49
C GLU A 69 10.57 -16.84 -1.02
N VAL A 70 10.93 -15.63 -1.40
CA VAL A 70 11.03 -15.22 -2.81
C VAL A 70 12.16 -14.21 -3.00
N ASP A 71 12.72 -14.19 -4.21
CA ASP A 71 13.51 -13.07 -4.71
C ASP A 71 12.57 -11.98 -5.23
N PRO A 72 12.56 -10.76 -4.64
CA PRO A 72 11.64 -9.70 -5.04
C PRO A 72 11.81 -9.23 -6.49
N ALA A 73 13.04 -9.28 -7.03
CA ALA A 73 13.30 -8.93 -8.43
C ALA A 73 12.63 -9.93 -9.39
N GLU A 74 12.88 -11.21 -9.19
CA GLU A 74 12.29 -12.26 -10.04
C GLU A 74 10.76 -12.29 -9.90
N TRP A 75 10.26 -12.09 -8.68
CA TRP A 75 8.82 -12.09 -8.41
C TRP A 75 8.10 -10.89 -9.02
N GLY A 76 8.72 -9.70 -8.96
CA GLY A 76 8.23 -8.49 -9.61
C GLY A 76 8.15 -8.64 -11.13
N ILE A 77 9.20 -9.18 -11.77
CA ILE A 77 9.20 -9.52 -13.21
C ILE A 77 8.07 -10.51 -13.54
N GLY A 78 7.86 -11.50 -12.66
CA GLY A 78 6.78 -12.48 -12.81
C GLY A 78 5.41 -11.80 -12.81
N TYR A 79 5.13 -10.93 -11.84
CA TYR A 79 3.88 -10.20 -11.76
C TYR A 79 3.66 -9.24 -12.94
N GLU A 80 4.72 -8.57 -13.42
CA GLU A 80 4.65 -7.73 -14.61
C GLU A 80 4.22 -8.55 -15.85
N ARG A 81 4.79 -9.74 -16.03
CA ARG A 81 4.42 -10.66 -17.12
C ARG A 81 2.98 -11.17 -17.01
N GLU A 82 2.48 -11.35 -15.80
CA GLU A 82 1.09 -11.72 -15.53
C GLU A 82 0.11 -10.52 -15.64
N GLY A 83 0.59 -9.32 -15.97
CA GLY A 83 -0.25 -8.16 -16.26
C GLY A 83 -0.63 -7.33 -15.06
N ALA A 84 0.12 -7.40 -13.95
CA ALA A 84 -0.02 -6.47 -12.85
C ALA A 84 0.08 -5.01 -13.33
N SER A 85 -0.68 -4.12 -12.71
CA SER A 85 -0.63 -2.68 -13.01
C SER A 85 0.41 -1.96 -12.16
N CYS A 86 0.59 -2.41 -10.92
CA CYS A 86 1.53 -1.89 -9.94
C CYS A 86 2.04 -3.01 -9.04
N LEU A 87 3.15 -2.76 -8.36
CA LEU A 87 3.64 -3.63 -7.28
C LEU A 87 3.44 -2.97 -5.92
N SER A 88 3.14 -3.78 -4.92
CA SER A 88 3.19 -3.43 -3.50
C SER A 88 4.31 -4.24 -2.84
N VAL A 89 5.28 -3.59 -2.22
CA VAL A 89 6.40 -4.28 -1.59
C VAL A 89 6.42 -3.98 -0.10
N LEU A 90 6.29 -5.04 0.71
CA LEU A 90 6.41 -4.93 2.17
C LEU A 90 7.85 -4.60 2.54
N THR A 91 8.04 -3.55 3.37
CA THR A 91 9.36 -3.18 3.90
C THR A 91 9.43 -3.34 5.44
N GLU A 92 8.32 -3.68 6.09
CA GLU A 92 8.29 -3.95 7.53
C GLU A 92 9.08 -5.24 7.85
N PRO A 93 10.15 -5.16 8.72
CA PRO A 93 11.10 -6.26 8.86
C PRO A 93 10.65 -7.36 9.81
N ASP A 94 9.89 -7.04 10.87
CA ASP A 94 9.68 -7.95 11.98
C ASP A 94 8.56 -8.97 11.70
N GLN A 95 7.41 -8.51 11.28
CA GLN A 95 6.20 -9.32 11.09
C GLN A 95 5.99 -9.73 9.64
N PHE A 96 6.44 -8.90 8.68
CA PHE A 96 6.25 -9.15 7.25
C PHE A 96 7.52 -9.65 6.55
N LYS A 97 8.68 -9.61 7.24
CA LYS A 97 9.98 -10.06 6.72
C LYS A 97 10.40 -9.34 5.43
N GLY A 98 9.99 -8.05 5.34
CA GLY A 98 10.34 -7.18 4.23
C GLY A 98 11.57 -6.32 4.52
N SER A 99 12.05 -5.61 3.51
CA SER A 99 13.15 -4.65 3.64
C SER A 99 13.11 -3.58 2.55
N LEU A 100 13.90 -2.52 2.72
CA LEU A 100 14.08 -1.50 1.67
C LEU A 100 14.84 -2.07 0.47
N GLU A 101 15.74 -3.02 0.68
CA GLU A 101 16.44 -3.74 -0.37
C GLU A 101 15.48 -4.53 -1.25
N ASP A 102 14.42 -5.10 -0.67
CA ASP A 102 13.35 -5.78 -1.43
C ASP A 102 12.60 -4.80 -2.34
N LEU A 103 12.31 -3.60 -1.81
CA LEU A 103 11.67 -2.52 -2.58
C LEU A 103 12.55 -2.10 -3.76
N ASP A 104 13.85 -1.83 -3.50
CA ASP A 104 14.81 -1.43 -4.51
C ASP A 104 14.98 -2.53 -5.58
N ALA A 105 15.08 -3.80 -5.16
CA ALA A 105 15.21 -4.93 -6.07
C ALA A 105 13.99 -5.10 -6.97
N ALA A 106 12.78 -5.06 -6.41
CA ALA A 106 11.55 -5.16 -7.20
C ALA A 106 11.44 -3.98 -8.19
N ARG A 107 11.65 -2.74 -7.72
CA ARG A 107 11.49 -1.54 -8.55
C ARG A 107 12.51 -1.47 -9.69
N SER A 108 13.77 -1.83 -9.41
CA SER A 108 14.85 -1.76 -10.42
C SER A 108 14.72 -2.79 -11.53
N ASN A 109 13.95 -3.88 -11.31
CA ASN A 109 13.82 -4.97 -12.25
C ASN A 109 12.46 -5.05 -12.97
N THR A 110 11.58 -4.05 -12.77
CA THR A 110 10.29 -3.93 -13.46
C THR A 110 10.09 -2.52 -14.01
N SER A 111 9.16 -2.37 -14.96
CA SER A 111 8.69 -1.06 -15.41
C SER A 111 7.45 -0.57 -14.62
N LEU A 112 6.89 -1.41 -13.75
CA LEU A 112 5.69 -1.10 -12.99
C LEU A 112 5.96 -0.06 -11.90
N PRO A 113 5.01 0.85 -11.61
CA PRO A 113 5.07 1.68 -10.42
C PRO A 113 5.01 0.83 -9.15
N VAL A 114 5.78 1.23 -8.13
CA VAL A 114 5.92 0.46 -6.87
C VAL A 114 5.54 1.31 -5.68
N ILE A 115 4.67 0.76 -4.81
CA ILE A 115 4.36 1.36 -3.52
C ILE A 115 5.21 0.73 -2.42
N ARG A 116 5.78 1.57 -1.54
CA ARG A 116 6.32 1.14 -0.25
C ARG A 116 5.16 0.82 0.70
N LYS A 117 5.02 -0.43 1.07
CA LYS A 117 4.00 -0.91 2.00
C LYS A 117 4.63 -1.12 3.38
N ASP A 118 4.46 -0.15 4.27
CA ASP A 118 5.01 -0.12 5.63
C ASP A 118 4.06 0.66 6.56
N PHE A 119 4.35 0.69 7.85
CA PHE A 119 3.69 1.56 8.82
C PHE A 119 4.40 2.92 8.82
N THR A 120 3.98 3.80 7.92
CA THR A 120 4.52 5.16 7.83
C THR A 120 3.85 6.01 8.90
N VAL A 121 4.63 6.52 9.86
CA VAL A 121 4.15 7.29 11.01
C VAL A 121 4.89 8.62 11.20
N ASP A 122 5.90 8.88 10.35
CA ASP A 122 6.79 10.02 10.45
C ASP A 122 7.15 10.56 9.06
N GLU A 123 7.34 11.87 8.95
CA GLU A 123 7.70 12.55 7.70
C GLU A 123 9.06 12.07 7.13
N ALA A 124 10.01 11.67 7.97
CA ALA A 124 11.28 11.11 7.51
C ALA A 124 11.07 9.81 6.70
N GLN A 125 10.09 8.97 7.07
CA GLN A 125 9.74 7.77 6.33
C GLN A 125 9.08 8.09 4.98
N VAL A 126 8.33 9.21 4.89
CA VAL A 126 7.78 9.70 3.61
C VAL A 126 8.91 10.14 2.69
N LEU A 127 9.92 10.87 3.21
CA LEU A 127 11.10 11.27 2.44
C LEU A 127 11.92 10.06 1.97
N GLU A 128 12.14 9.08 2.86
CA GLU A 128 12.82 7.84 2.51
C GLU A 128 12.09 7.06 1.41
N ALA A 129 10.75 6.98 1.49
CA ALA A 129 9.94 6.41 0.40
C ALA A 129 10.07 7.24 -0.88
N GLY A 130 10.13 8.58 -0.76
CA GLY A 130 10.32 9.51 -1.88
C GLY A 130 11.61 9.31 -2.64
N ALA A 131 12.66 8.82 -2.01
CA ALA A 131 13.94 8.51 -2.64
C ALA A 131 14.00 7.11 -3.28
N ARG A 132 12.95 6.27 -3.16
CA ARG A 132 13.02 4.84 -3.54
C ARG A 132 11.77 4.31 -4.26
N ALA A 133 10.59 4.89 -4.00
CA ALA A 133 9.30 4.37 -4.45
C ALA A 133 8.53 5.39 -5.31
N ASP A 134 7.41 4.95 -5.85
CA ASP A 134 6.48 5.74 -6.65
C ASP A 134 5.22 6.13 -5.86
N ALA A 135 4.94 5.38 -4.80
CA ALA A 135 3.83 5.61 -3.88
C ALA A 135 4.20 5.21 -2.45
N VAL A 136 3.47 5.74 -1.48
CA VAL A 136 3.64 5.43 -0.05
C VAL A 136 2.28 5.14 0.60
N LEU A 137 2.26 4.17 1.51
CA LEU A 137 1.08 3.86 2.32
C LEU A 137 0.99 4.82 3.51
N LEU A 138 -0.20 5.37 3.73
CA LEU A 138 -0.57 6.12 4.93
C LEU A 138 -1.84 5.51 5.51
N ILE A 139 -1.78 4.93 6.70
CA ILE A 139 -2.93 4.29 7.36
C ILE A 139 -3.66 5.36 8.20
N ALA A 140 -4.87 5.74 7.81
CA ALA A 140 -5.61 6.84 8.45
C ALA A 140 -5.77 6.66 9.96
N ALA A 141 -6.00 5.42 10.42
CA ALA A 141 -6.11 5.08 11.85
C ALA A 141 -4.89 5.48 12.71
N LEU A 142 -3.73 5.75 12.12
CA LEU A 142 -2.50 6.13 12.83
C LEU A 142 -2.34 7.64 13.02
N PHE A 143 -3.26 8.47 12.50
CA PHE A 143 -3.09 9.91 12.42
C PHE A 143 -4.32 10.67 12.94
N ASP A 144 -4.09 11.87 13.44
CA ASP A 144 -5.10 12.91 13.48
C ASP A 144 -5.22 13.61 12.11
N ALA A 145 -6.28 14.38 11.91
CA ALA A 145 -6.58 15.05 10.63
C ALA A 145 -5.42 15.96 10.15
N ALA A 146 -4.84 16.75 11.07
CA ALA A 146 -3.76 17.69 10.71
C ALA A 146 -2.48 16.96 10.33
N THR A 147 -2.16 15.87 11.02
CA THR A 147 -0.96 15.07 10.76
C THR A 147 -1.10 14.28 9.48
N LEU A 148 -2.26 13.67 9.20
CA LEU A 148 -2.51 12.98 7.93
C LEU A 148 -2.39 13.94 6.75
N ALA A 149 -3.01 15.13 6.85
CA ALA A 149 -2.94 16.14 5.80
C ALA A 149 -1.49 16.59 5.51
N ARG A 150 -0.65 16.74 6.54
CA ARG A 150 0.78 17.06 6.35
C ARG A 150 1.53 15.94 5.64
N HIS A 151 1.31 14.67 6.02
CA HIS A 151 1.95 13.52 5.36
C HIS A 151 1.51 13.37 3.91
N VAL A 152 0.22 13.56 3.62
CA VAL A 152 -0.32 13.58 2.25
C VAL A 152 0.31 14.71 1.44
N SER A 153 0.38 15.93 2.00
CA SER A 153 0.98 17.09 1.33
C SER A 153 2.45 16.86 1.02
N LEU A 154 3.24 16.38 2.00
CA LEU A 154 4.65 16.09 1.82
C LEU A 154 4.88 14.99 0.77
N ALA A 155 4.09 13.93 0.78
CA ALA A 155 4.18 12.88 -0.22
C ALA A 155 3.96 13.44 -1.65
N VAL A 156 2.92 14.25 -1.82
CA VAL A 156 2.63 14.89 -3.12
C VAL A 156 3.75 15.85 -3.52
N GLU A 157 4.29 16.64 -2.58
CA GLU A 157 5.37 17.59 -2.81
C GLU A 157 6.63 16.91 -3.35
N VAL A 158 7.00 15.74 -2.81
CA VAL A 158 8.14 14.96 -3.29
C VAL A 158 7.80 14.02 -4.46
N GLY A 159 6.61 14.16 -5.05
CA GLY A 159 6.19 13.44 -6.25
C GLY A 159 5.68 12.00 -5.99
N LEU A 160 5.51 11.58 -4.73
CA LEU A 160 4.88 10.30 -4.40
C LEU A 160 3.37 10.35 -4.60
N THR A 161 2.78 9.21 -4.93
CA THR A 161 1.33 9.00 -4.77
C THR A 161 1.06 8.50 -3.35
N PRO A 162 0.40 9.28 -2.45
CA PRO A 162 -0.08 8.75 -1.18
C PRO A 162 -1.30 7.85 -1.42
N LEU A 163 -1.21 6.59 -0.99
CA LEU A 163 -2.35 5.69 -0.84
C LEU A 163 -2.80 5.76 0.61
N VAL A 164 -3.95 6.38 0.87
CA VAL A 164 -4.51 6.49 2.22
C VAL A 164 -5.42 5.31 2.47
N GLU A 165 -5.00 4.41 3.38
CA GLU A 165 -5.75 3.22 3.77
C GLU A 165 -6.75 3.55 4.87
N ILE A 166 -7.99 3.07 4.70
CA ILE A 166 -9.12 3.29 5.62
C ILE A 166 -9.86 2.00 5.94
N HIS A 167 -10.58 1.98 7.08
CA HIS A 167 -11.36 0.83 7.56
C HIS A 167 -12.81 1.18 7.91
N ASP A 168 -13.13 2.45 8.17
CA ASP A 168 -14.46 2.90 8.56
C ASP A 168 -14.83 4.27 8.00
N GLU A 169 -16.05 4.72 8.33
CA GLU A 169 -16.59 5.99 7.82
C GLU A 169 -15.86 7.22 8.36
N GLY A 170 -15.40 7.17 9.63
CA GLY A 170 -14.62 8.27 10.22
C GLY A 170 -13.26 8.42 9.55
N GLU A 171 -12.58 7.30 9.25
CA GLU A 171 -11.33 7.30 8.49
C GLU A 171 -11.53 7.72 7.03
N ALA A 172 -12.69 7.42 6.43
CA ALA A 172 -13.03 7.91 5.10
C ALA A 172 -13.15 9.44 5.06
N ASP A 173 -13.78 10.03 6.07
CA ASP A 173 -13.87 11.49 6.18
C ASP A 173 -12.47 12.12 6.37
N LEU A 174 -11.62 11.53 7.23
CA LEU A 174 -10.22 11.95 7.40
C LEU A 174 -9.42 11.88 6.09
N ALA A 175 -9.57 10.82 5.32
CA ALA A 175 -8.89 10.66 4.04
C ALA A 175 -9.29 11.73 3.03
N LEU A 176 -10.60 12.04 2.91
CA LEU A 176 -11.10 13.09 2.04
C LEU A 176 -10.61 14.48 2.48
N GLU A 177 -10.67 14.79 3.77
CA GLU A 177 -10.21 16.06 4.35
C GLU A 177 -8.70 16.25 4.17
N SER A 178 -7.90 15.18 4.18
CA SER A 178 -6.47 15.24 3.94
C SER A 178 -6.08 15.62 2.51
N GLY A 179 -7.03 15.58 1.57
CA GLY A 179 -6.80 15.81 0.14
C GLY A 179 -6.31 14.57 -0.62
N ALA A 180 -6.39 13.38 -0.02
CA ALA A 180 -6.03 12.12 -0.66
C ALA A 180 -6.84 11.91 -1.95
N ARG A 181 -6.15 11.50 -3.02
CA ARG A 181 -6.77 11.20 -4.31
C ARG A 181 -6.80 9.71 -4.63
N VAL A 182 -6.04 8.93 -3.91
CA VAL A 182 -6.03 7.46 -3.96
C VAL A 182 -6.34 6.95 -2.57
N VAL A 183 -7.41 6.19 -2.44
CA VAL A 183 -7.90 5.67 -1.16
C VAL A 183 -7.98 4.16 -1.23
N GLY A 184 -7.35 3.48 -0.30
CA GLY A 184 -7.44 2.05 -0.10
C GLY A 184 -8.49 1.73 0.95
N VAL A 185 -9.49 0.94 0.60
CA VAL A 185 -10.42 0.39 1.60
C VAL A 185 -9.95 -0.99 1.98
N ASN A 186 -9.48 -1.12 3.23
CA ASN A 186 -9.01 -2.38 3.75
C ASN A 186 -10.18 -3.20 4.32
N ASN A 187 -10.55 -4.28 3.62
CA ASN A 187 -11.59 -5.21 4.05
C ASN A 187 -11.21 -6.06 5.27
N ARG A 188 -9.97 -5.93 5.76
CA ARG A 188 -9.49 -6.60 6.96
C ARG A 188 -9.55 -5.64 8.15
N ASN A 189 -10.28 -6.02 9.18
CA ASN A 189 -10.25 -5.35 10.46
C ASN A 189 -8.88 -5.59 11.14
N LEU A 190 -8.14 -4.53 11.44
CA LEU A 190 -6.79 -4.62 12.02
C LEU A 190 -6.80 -4.98 13.54
N ARG A 191 -7.99 -5.06 14.17
CA ARG A 191 -8.12 -5.41 15.59
C ARG A 191 -8.24 -6.92 15.81
N ASP A 192 -8.99 -7.61 14.93
CA ASP A 192 -9.32 -9.03 15.06
C ASP A 192 -8.98 -9.87 13.82
N PHE A 193 -8.44 -9.22 12.76
CA PHE A 193 -8.08 -9.81 11.47
C PHE A 193 -9.24 -10.45 10.70
N THR A 194 -10.48 -10.20 11.09
CA THR A 194 -11.65 -10.61 10.28
C THR A 194 -11.63 -9.90 8.94
N VAL A 195 -12.10 -10.57 7.90
CA VAL A 195 -12.18 -10.05 6.53
C VAL A 195 -13.62 -10.06 6.08
N ASP A 196 -14.11 -8.88 5.65
CA ASP A 196 -15.46 -8.72 5.11
C ASP A 196 -15.42 -7.80 3.87
N LEU A 197 -15.65 -8.36 2.69
CA LEU A 197 -15.69 -7.59 1.43
C LEU A 197 -16.83 -6.55 1.38
N ALA A 198 -17.84 -6.70 2.23
CA ALA A 198 -18.91 -5.72 2.36
C ALA A 198 -18.42 -4.37 2.93
N ALA A 199 -17.24 -4.33 3.58
CA ALA A 199 -16.64 -3.08 4.03
C ALA A 199 -16.37 -2.14 2.86
N PHE A 200 -15.76 -2.65 1.78
CA PHE A 200 -15.55 -1.87 0.56
C PHE A 200 -16.88 -1.38 -0.05
N GLU A 201 -17.84 -2.26 -0.21
CA GLU A 201 -19.16 -1.93 -0.79
C GLU A 201 -19.88 -0.82 -0.03
N LYS A 202 -19.72 -0.79 1.29
CA LYS A 202 -20.31 0.21 2.18
C LYS A 202 -19.60 1.57 2.06
N LEU A 203 -18.27 1.58 1.96
CA LEU A 203 -17.45 2.79 2.01
C LEU A 203 -17.25 3.44 0.64
N ALA A 204 -17.19 2.67 -0.45
CA ALA A 204 -16.93 3.18 -1.79
C ALA A 204 -17.85 4.33 -2.24
N PRO A 205 -19.18 4.33 -1.97
CA PRO A 205 -20.06 5.43 -2.35
C PRO A 205 -19.71 6.78 -1.69
N ARG A 206 -19.09 6.76 -0.50
CA ARG A 206 -18.67 7.98 0.21
C ARG A 206 -17.41 8.61 -0.39
N LEU A 207 -16.63 7.85 -1.12
CA LEU A 207 -15.33 8.21 -1.66
C LEU A 207 -15.39 8.63 -3.13
N ALA A 208 -16.56 9.04 -3.59
CA ALA A 208 -16.78 9.46 -4.98
C ALA A 208 -15.79 10.55 -5.42
N GLY A 209 -15.08 10.31 -6.52
CA GLY A 209 -14.06 11.21 -7.07
C GLY A 209 -12.62 10.86 -6.67
N ALA A 210 -12.40 9.94 -5.73
CA ALA A 210 -11.10 9.33 -5.49
C ALA A 210 -10.90 8.09 -6.36
N THR A 211 -9.65 7.69 -6.60
CA THR A 211 -9.29 6.38 -7.14
C THR A 211 -9.33 5.36 -6.01
N LEU A 212 -10.10 4.29 -6.18
CA LEU A 212 -10.40 3.33 -5.11
C LEU A 212 -9.65 2.02 -5.29
N VAL A 213 -8.93 1.61 -4.25
CA VAL A 213 -8.25 0.33 -4.18
C VAL A 213 -8.94 -0.56 -3.13
N ALA A 214 -9.44 -1.73 -3.53
CA ALA A 214 -9.95 -2.71 -2.58
C ALA A 214 -8.79 -3.56 -2.06
N GLU A 215 -8.52 -3.48 -0.76
CA GLU A 215 -7.43 -4.17 -0.11
C GLU A 215 -7.93 -5.32 0.77
N SER A 216 -7.15 -6.38 0.88
CA SER A 216 -7.44 -7.60 1.63
C SER A 216 -8.69 -8.36 1.17
N GLY A 217 -8.65 -9.68 1.34
CA GLY A 217 -9.81 -10.54 1.13
C GLY A 217 -10.09 -10.97 -0.30
N VAL A 218 -9.51 -10.33 -1.30
CA VAL A 218 -9.66 -10.70 -2.72
C VAL A 218 -8.80 -11.93 -2.99
N LYS A 219 -9.45 -13.09 -3.20
CA LYS A 219 -8.77 -14.39 -3.36
C LYS A 219 -9.15 -15.11 -4.64
N SER A 220 -10.18 -14.66 -5.33
CA SER A 220 -10.73 -15.27 -6.54
C SER A 220 -11.12 -14.21 -7.58
N ILE A 221 -11.39 -14.65 -8.80
CA ILE A 221 -11.92 -13.79 -9.87
C ILE A 221 -13.29 -13.23 -9.48
N GLU A 222 -14.09 -14.01 -8.78
CA GLU A 222 -15.41 -13.64 -8.30
C GLU A 222 -15.32 -12.51 -7.28
N ASP A 223 -14.35 -12.57 -6.34
CA ASP A 223 -14.09 -11.48 -5.40
C ASP A 223 -13.64 -10.22 -6.13
N ALA A 224 -12.72 -10.35 -7.09
CA ALA A 224 -12.23 -9.23 -7.88
C ALA A 224 -13.36 -8.56 -8.68
N ARG A 225 -14.23 -9.37 -9.31
CA ARG A 225 -15.43 -8.88 -10.01
C ARG A 225 -16.37 -8.16 -9.05
N ARG A 226 -16.61 -8.71 -7.87
CA ARG A 226 -17.43 -8.10 -6.83
C ARG A 226 -16.91 -6.71 -6.42
N MET A 227 -15.59 -6.56 -6.25
CA MET A 227 -14.98 -5.27 -5.92
C MET A 227 -15.10 -4.28 -7.08
N ARG A 228 -14.83 -4.71 -8.31
CA ARG A 228 -15.03 -3.88 -9.52
C ARG A 228 -16.48 -3.39 -9.61
N ASP A 229 -17.44 -4.28 -9.48
CA ASP A 229 -18.86 -3.95 -9.60
C ASP A 229 -19.33 -3.01 -8.48
N ALA A 230 -18.64 -3.00 -7.35
CA ALA A 230 -18.80 -2.05 -6.24
C ALA A 230 -18.06 -0.71 -6.45
N GLY A 231 -17.33 -0.55 -7.56
CA GLY A 231 -16.66 0.70 -7.94
C GLY A 231 -15.15 0.76 -7.63
N ALA A 232 -14.48 -0.38 -7.41
CA ALA A 232 -13.03 -0.39 -7.31
C ALA A 232 -12.36 -0.15 -8.66
N ASP A 233 -11.42 0.79 -8.72
CA ASP A 233 -10.50 0.97 -9.84
C ASP A 233 -9.42 -0.10 -9.85
N ALA A 234 -9.01 -0.54 -8.66
CA ALA A 234 -7.99 -1.55 -8.49
C ALA A 234 -8.29 -2.49 -7.30
N VAL A 235 -7.68 -3.68 -7.35
CA VAL A 235 -7.59 -4.61 -6.21
C VAL A 235 -6.13 -4.81 -5.82
N LEU A 236 -5.85 -4.82 -4.51
CA LEU A 236 -4.55 -5.20 -3.98
C LEU A 236 -4.59 -6.65 -3.53
N VAL A 237 -3.75 -7.48 -4.14
CA VAL A 237 -3.73 -8.94 -3.94
C VAL A 237 -2.35 -9.38 -3.46
N GLY A 238 -2.28 -9.85 -2.22
CA GLY A 238 -1.05 -10.34 -1.60
C GLY A 238 -1.04 -11.87 -1.50
N GLU A 239 -1.50 -12.43 -0.39
CA GLU A 239 -1.36 -13.86 -0.08
C GLU A 239 -1.84 -14.79 -1.20
N ALA A 240 -2.97 -14.48 -1.84
CA ALA A 240 -3.49 -15.31 -2.93
C ALA A 240 -2.57 -15.29 -4.16
N ALA A 241 -2.04 -14.11 -4.54
CA ALA A 241 -1.10 -13.99 -5.64
C ALA A 241 0.28 -14.59 -5.32
N MET A 242 0.75 -14.51 -4.06
CA MET A 242 1.96 -15.18 -3.62
C MET A 242 1.85 -16.71 -3.70
N ARG A 243 0.65 -17.28 -3.55
CA ARG A 243 0.38 -18.72 -3.68
C ARG A 243 0.15 -19.15 -5.13
N ASP A 244 -0.54 -18.32 -5.92
CA ASP A 244 -0.85 -18.55 -7.35
C ASP A 244 -0.65 -17.26 -8.15
N PRO A 245 0.55 -17.00 -8.69
CA PRO A 245 0.83 -15.80 -9.50
C PRO A 245 -0.07 -15.66 -10.73
N HIS A 246 -0.52 -16.77 -11.33
CA HIS A 246 -1.43 -16.75 -12.49
C HIS A 246 -2.82 -16.16 -12.16
N LEU A 247 -3.15 -16.02 -10.88
CA LEU A 247 -4.36 -15.31 -10.45
C LEU A 247 -4.34 -13.85 -10.91
N VAL A 248 -3.16 -13.22 -10.98
CA VAL A 248 -2.97 -11.84 -11.44
C VAL A 248 -3.47 -11.67 -12.87
N ALA A 249 -3.03 -12.54 -13.80
CA ALA A 249 -3.47 -12.48 -15.21
C ALA A 249 -4.99 -12.67 -15.35
N ARG A 250 -5.55 -13.60 -14.58
CA ARG A 250 -7.00 -13.82 -14.59
C ARG A 250 -7.79 -12.61 -14.07
N MET A 251 -7.29 -11.91 -13.06
CA MET A 251 -7.92 -10.68 -12.55
C MET A 251 -7.72 -9.51 -13.50
N ALA A 252 -6.53 -9.32 -14.05
CA ALA A 252 -6.21 -8.27 -15.01
C ALA A 252 -7.02 -8.37 -16.32
N SER A 253 -7.56 -9.55 -16.62
CA SER A 253 -8.43 -9.76 -17.77
C SER A 253 -9.90 -9.35 -17.55
N LEU A 254 -10.26 -8.88 -16.34
CA LEU A 254 -11.59 -8.36 -16.04
C LEU A 254 -11.73 -6.97 -16.67
N ALA A 255 -12.40 -6.90 -17.82
CA ALA A 255 -12.74 -5.66 -18.52
C ALA A 255 -13.86 -4.88 -17.82
#